data_7e7990fd9e7b342d7280150a345d7395
#
_entry.id   7e7990fd9e7b342d7280150a345d7395
#
_cell.length_a   1.000
_cell.length_b   1.000
_cell.length_c   1.000
_cell.angle_alpha   90.00
_cell.angle_beta   90.00
_cell.angle_gamma   90.00
#
_symmetry.space_group_name_H-M   'P 1'
#
loop_
_entity.id
_entity.type
_entity.pdbx_description
1 polymer ?
#
loop_
_entity_poly.entity_id
_entity_poly.type
_entity_poly.pdbx_seq_one_letter_code
_entity_poly.pdbx_strand_id
1 'polypeptide(L)'
;KLSRDWTALARAHWTETAMDDEAQARLGLAYRRTDDNRLDALARWEVTRRHPELTGDYQHEHVASAHAAWQASRALAVDDQLAARWLVQKREGFKAHTAVQLAGGRARWQFAPPWDAGLAGRVLTSNHFDEKQFGAGVELGRALAKNVRASIGWNLFGFRSEGLSTSDVTDAGPYVGFGWKFDESLFGSLVKGGESK
;
A
#
# COMPACT_ATOMS: atom_id res chain seq x y z
N LYS A 1 14.71 9.43 -13.81
CA LYS A 1 15.53 9.17 -12.59
C LYS A 1 16.08 10.48 -12.07
N LEU A 2 15.91 10.77 -10.78
CA LEU A 2 16.48 11.95 -10.12
C LEU A 2 17.93 11.68 -9.67
N SER A 3 18.21 10.48 -9.22
CA SER A 3 19.54 10.00 -8.83
C SER A 3 19.56 8.46 -8.87
N ARG A 4 20.67 7.86 -8.40
CA ARG A 4 20.77 6.41 -8.28
C ARG A 4 19.69 5.79 -7.38
N ASP A 5 19.37 6.46 -6.28
CA ASP A 5 18.44 5.97 -5.24
C ASP A 5 17.03 6.53 -5.36
N TRP A 6 16.82 7.58 -6.17
CA TRP A 6 15.55 8.26 -6.29
C TRP A 6 14.95 8.13 -7.68
N THR A 7 13.66 7.83 -7.72
CA THR A 7 12.87 7.82 -8.94
C THR A 7 11.59 8.62 -8.73
N ALA A 8 11.29 9.53 -9.66
CA ALA A 8 10.03 10.24 -9.68
C ALA A 8 9.21 9.81 -10.90
N LEU A 9 7.90 9.79 -10.72
CA LEU A 9 6.90 9.55 -11.73
C LEU A 9 5.88 10.69 -11.69
N ALA A 10 5.55 11.23 -12.86
CA ALA A 10 4.42 12.14 -13.02
C ALA A 10 3.55 11.65 -14.16
N ARG A 11 2.25 11.69 -13.98
CA ARG A 11 1.25 11.36 -14.99
C ARG A 11 0.08 12.33 -14.87
N ALA A 12 -0.38 12.83 -16.00
CA ALA A 12 -1.63 13.56 -16.09
C ALA A 12 -2.52 12.89 -17.14
N HIS A 13 -3.80 12.89 -16.91
CA HIS A 13 -4.82 12.40 -17.81
C HIS A 13 -6.02 13.33 -17.78
N TRP A 14 -6.56 13.62 -18.93
CA TRP A 14 -7.77 14.41 -19.09
C TRP A 14 -8.68 13.71 -20.06
N THR A 15 -9.94 13.60 -19.70
CA THR A 15 -11.01 13.06 -20.57
C THR A 15 -12.16 14.04 -20.54
N GLU A 16 -12.61 14.44 -21.70
CA GLU A 16 -13.77 15.28 -21.93
C GLU A 16 -14.78 14.49 -22.73
N THR A 17 -15.99 14.39 -22.23
CA THR A 17 -17.11 13.73 -22.92
C THR A 17 -18.32 14.67 -22.88
N ALA A 18 -19.34 14.39 -23.66
CA ALA A 18 -20.59 15.17 -23.68
C ALA A 18 -21.35 15.14 -22.32
N MET A 19 -20.94 14.31 -21.37
CA MET A 19 -21.66 14.12 -20.11
C MET A 19 -20.77 14.36 -18.86
N ASP A 20 -19.45 14.25 -18.99
CA ASP A 20 -18.54 14.27 -17.83
C ASP A 20 -17.13 14.71 -18.24
N ASP A 21 -16.59 15.65 -17.51
CA ASP A 21 -15.19 16.07 -17.60
C ASP A 21 -14.40 15.51 -16.43
N GLU A 22 -13.37 14.74 -16.73
CA GLU A 22 -12.48 14.19 -15.71
C GLU A 22 -11.04 14.61 -15.98
N ALA A 23 -10.41 15.19 -14.97
CA ALA A 23 -8.99 15.50 -14.95
C ALA A 23 -8.31 14.76 -13.77
N GLN A 24 -7.27 14.01 -14.08
CA GLN A 24 -6.48 13.27 -13.09
C GLN A 24 -5.01 13.64 -13.22
N ALA A 25 -4.36 13.92 -12.09
CA ALA A 25 -2.91 14.08 -11.99
C ALA A 25 -2.37 13.15 -10.89
N ARG A 26 -1.23 12.53 -11.15
CA ARG A 26 -0.56 11.61 -10.23
C ARG A 26 0.92 11.93 -10.18
N LEU A 27 1.43 12.08 -8.97
CA LEU A 27 2.84 12.22 -8.67
C LEU A 27 3.29 11.05 -7.81
N GLY A 28 4.43 10.47 -8.10
CA GLY A 28 5.05 9.40 -7.34
C GLY A 28 6.52 9.69 -7.11
N LEU A 29 7.00 9.37 -5.91
CA LEU A 29 8.41 9.44 -5.53
C LEU A 29 8.79 8.14 -4.87
N ALA A 30 9.79 7.47 -5.42
CA ALA A 30 10.34 6.24 -4.86
C ALA A 30 11.78 6.47 -4.45
N TYR A 31 12.11 5.99 -3.27
CA TYR A 31 13.45 5.91 -2.74
C TYR A 31 13.82 4.45 -2.52
N ARG A 32 14.97 4.04 -3.01
CA ARG A 32 15.53 2.72 -2.76
C ARG A 32 17.01 2.86 -2.52
N ARG A 33 17.45 2.50 -1.34
CA ARG A 33 18.87 2.52 -1.01
C ARG A 33 19.58 1.38 -1.73
N THR A 34 20.36 1.74 -2.77
CA THR A 34 20.98 0.75 -3.66
C THR A 34 22.25 0.10 -3.09
N ASP A 35 22.89 0.70 -2.05
CA ASP A 35 24.11 0.19 -1.48
C ASP A 35 23.91 -1.03 -0.57
N ASP A 36 22.86 -1.02 0.26
CA ASP A 36 22.59 -2.09 1.23
C ASP A 36 21.16 -2.65 1.14
N ASN A 37 20.31 -2.04 0.31
CA ASN A 37 18.93 -2.45 0.05
C ASN A 37 18.08 -2.61 1.33
N ARG A 38 18.39 -1.81 2.37
CA ARG A 38 17.73 -1.91 3.67
C ARG A 38 16.53 -1.02 3.84
N LEU A 39 16.39 -0.01 2.99
CA LEU A 39 15.29 0.95 3.06
C LEU A 39 14.73 1.19 1.67
N ASP A 40 13.47 0.85 1.53
CA ASP A 40 12.65 1.20 0.38
C ASP A 40 11.50 2.10 0.87
N ALA A 41 11.25 3.19 0.17
CA ALA A 41 10.12 4.07 0.46
C ALA A 41 9.43 4.50 -0.82
N LEU A 42 8.12 4.61 -0.78
CA LEU A 42 7.28 5.06 -1.87
C LEU A 42 6.28 6.08 -1.34
N ALA A 43 6.22 7.25 -1.96
CA ALA A 43 5.18 8.24 -1.73
C ALA A 43 4.41 8.48 -3.04
N ARG A 44 3.11 8.63 -2.94
CA ARG A 44 2.23 8.90 -4.08
C ARG A 44 1.18 9.92 -3.68
N TRP A 45 0.94 10.86 -4.57
CA TRP A 45 -0.17 11.80 -4.47
C TRP A 45 -0.95 11.79 -5.78
N GLU A 46 -2.28 11.75 -5.66
CA GLU A 46 -3.21 11.71 -6.77
C GLU A 46 -4.31 12.74 -6.55
N VAL A 47 -4.63 13.46 -7.59
CA VAL A 47 -5.75 14.42 -7.62
C VAL A 47 -6.66 14.01 -8.74
N THR A 48 -7.93 13.86 -8.44
CA THR A 48 -8.98 13.63 -9.44
C THR A 48 -10.02 14.74 -9.32
N ARG A 49 -10.36 15.36 -10.42
CA ARG A 49 -11.47 16.30 -10.54
C ARG A 49 -12.45 15.72 -11.54
N ARG A 50 -13.71 15.65 -11.15
CA ARG A 50 -14.80 15.24 -12.02
C ARG A 50 -15.90 16.28 -11.99
N HIS A 51 -16.39 16.65 -13.17
CA HIS A 51 -17.41 17.66 -13.35
C HIS A 51 -18.45 17.17 -14.36
N PRO A 52 -19.57 16.58 -13.88
CA PRO A 52 -20.70 16.24 -14.75
C PRO A 52 -21.36 17.51 -15.30
N GLU A 53 -21.38 17.69 -16.62
CA GLU A 53 -21.87 18.93 -17.25
C GLU A 53 -23.37 19.15 -17.06
N LEU A 54 -24.14 18.07 -16.96
CA LEU A 54 -25.61 18.13 -16.96
C LEU A 54 -26.22 18.57 -15.62
N THR A 55 -25.51 18.43 -14.49
CA THR A 55 -26.09 18.63 -13.16
C THR A 55 -25.47 19.79 -12.40
N GLY A 56 -24.35 20.37 -12.86
CA GLY A 56 -23.56 21.35 -12.13
C GLY A 56 -22.97 20.82 -10.83
N ASP A 57 -22.90 19.51 -10.72
CA ASP A 57 -22.24 18.81 -9.62
C ASP A 57 -20.71 18.83 -9.83
N TYR A 58 -19.97 18.57 -8.79
CA TYR A 58 -18.51 18.39 -8.91
C TYR A 58 -17.98 17.46 -7.83
N GLN A 59 -16.88 16.82 -8.15
CA GLN A 59 -16.11 16.01 -7.21
C GLN A 59 -14.63 16.36 -7.33
N HIS A 60 -14.02 16.70 -6.20
CA HIS A 60 -12.59 16.89 -6.07
C HIS A 60 -12.06 15.90 -5.06
N GLU A 61 -11.16 15.06 -5.47
CA GLU A 61 -10.57 14.02 -4.65
C GLU A 61 -9.06 14.15 -4.63
N HIS A 62 -8.47 14.08 -3.46
CA HIS A 62 -7.04 13.99 -3.24
C HIS A 62 -6.75 12.72 -2.47
N VAL A 63 -5.85 11.91 -2.97
CA VAL A 63 -5.36 10.71 -2.29
C VAL A 63 -3.85 10.83 -2.15
N ALA A 64 -3.36 10.80 -0.91
CA ALA A 64 -1.94 10.73 -0.61
C ALA A 64 -1.66 9.39 0.07
N SER A 65 -0.57 8.73 -0.31
CA SER A 65 -0.12 7.52 0.34
C SER A 65 1.40 7.48 0.44
N ALA A 66 1.90 6.89 1.50
CA ALA A 66 3.30 6.60 1.71
C ALA A 66 3.45 5.19 2.27
N HIS A 67 4.48 4.51 1.84
CA HIS A 67 4.87 3.20 2.30
C HIS A 67 6.37 3.18 2.49
N ALA A 68 6.83 2.60 3.59
CA ALA A 68 8.25 2.39 3.86
C ALA A 68 8.48 0.96 4.32
N ALA A 69 9.51 0.31 3.80
CA ALA A 69 9.98 -0.99 4.22
C ALA A 69 11.44 -0.86 4.67
N TRP A 70 11.70 -1.17 5.92
CA TRP A 70 13.00 -1.03 6.55
C TRP A 70 13.48 -2.33 7.16
N GLN A 71 14.62 -2.83 6.69
CA GLN A 71 15.35 -3.92 7.31
C GLN A 71 16.27 -3.37 8.41
N ALA A 72 15.72 -3.19 9.62
CA ALA A 72 16.42 -2.57 10.75
C ALA A 72 17.65 -3.39 11.17
N SER A 73 17.55 -4.73 11.10
CA SER A 73 18.66 -5.66 11.34
C SER A 73 18.47 -6.93 10.50
N ARG A 74 19.40 -7.89 10.60
CA ARG A 74 19.22 -9.19 9.94
C ARG A 74 17.98 -9.94 10.42
N ALA A 75 17.56 -9.68 11.67
CA ALA A 75 16.45 -10.35 12.30
C ALA A 75 15.16 -9.52 12.35
N LEU A 76 15.21 -8.20 12.12
CA LEU A 76 14.07 -7.30 12.28
C LEU A 76 13.79 -6.53 11.00
N ALA A 77 12.59 -6.71 10.46
CA ALA A 77 12.03 -5.92 9.37
C ALA A 77 10.79 -5.17 9.86
N VAL A 78 10.63 -3.93 9.41
CA VAL A 78 9.49 -3.06 9.70
C VAL A 78 8.93 -2.54 8.40
N ASP A 79 7.62 -2.60 8.26
CA ASP A 79 6.88 -2.05 7.14
C ASP A 79 5.85 -1.05 7.69
N ASP A 80 5.83 0.16 7.16
CA ASP A 80 4.91 1.22 7.56
C ASP A 80 4.10 1.69 6.36
N GLN A 81 2.84 2.03 6.61
CA GLN A 81 1.91 2.54 5.61
C GLN A 81 1.12 3.71 6.17
N LEU A 82 1.09 4.80 5.41
CA LEU A 82 0.26 5.96 5.65
C LEU A 82 -0.59 6.21 4.42
N ALA A 83 -1.87 6.54 4.59
CA ALA A 83 -2.71 7.00 3.50
C ALA A 83 -3.72 8.04 4.01
N ALA A 84 -4.06 8.98 3.16
CA ALA A 84 -5.08 9.97 3.44
C ALA A 84 -5.86 10.27 2.17
N ARG A 85 -7.17 10.39 2.31
CA ARG A 85 -8.10 10.74 1.25
C ARG A 85 -8.92 11.94 1.69
N TRP A 86 -8.99 12.94 0.85
CA TRP A 86 -9.85 14.10 1.02
C TRP A 86 -10.78 14.18 -0.18
N LEU A 87 -12.06 14.15 0.08
CA LEU A 87 -13.11 14.22 -0.92
C LEU A 87 -13.99 15.42 -0.65
N VAL A 88 -14.13 16.29 -1.63
CA VAL A 88 -15.10 17.37 -1.65
C VAL A 88 -16.04 17.10 -2.81
N GLN A 89 -17.30 16.91 -2.51
CA GLN A 89 -18.33 16.70 -3.52
C GLN A 89 -19.51 17.63 -3.33
N LYS A 90 -20.05 18.11 -4.44
CA LYS A 90 -21.35 18.77 -4.51
C LYS A 90 -22.23 17.89 -5.35
N ARG A 91 -23.39 17.55 -4.81
CA ARG A 91 -24.42 16.77 -5.51
C ARG A 91 -25.78 17.36 -5.20
N GLU A 92 -26.56 17.70 -6.25
CA GLU A 92 -27.90 18.26 -6.11
C GLU A 92 -27.99 19.47 -5.16
N GLY A 93 -26.97 20.34 -5.17
CA GLY A 93 -26.87 21.52 -4.32
C GLY A 93 -26.26 21.29 -2.92
N PHE A 94 -26.15 20.05 -2.44
CA PHE A 94 -25.52 19.71 -1.18
C PHE A 94 -24.02 19.55 -1.33
N LYS A 95 -23.25 20.13 -0.37
CA LYS A 95 -21.79 19.97 -0.30
C LYS A 95 -21.45 19.01 0.84
N ALA A 96 -20.64 18.00 0.53
CA ALA A 96 -20.06 17.09 1.51
C ALA A 96 -18.54 17.14 1.48
N HIS A 97 -17.93 17.05 2.66
CA HIS A 97 -16.49 16.98 2.85
C HIS A 97 -16.17 15.70 3.63
N THR A 98 -15.42 14.81 3.03
CA THR A 98 -14.98 13.58 3.68
C THR A 98 -13.47 13.55 3.73
N ALA A 99 -12.92 13.30 4.91
CA ALA A 99 -11.49 13.04 5.10
C ALA A 99 -11.32 11.69 5.80
N VAL A 100 -10.52 10.83 5.23
CA VAL A 100 -10.19 9.51 5.77
C VAL A 100 -8.68 9.41 5.86
N GLN A 101 -8.18 8.91 6.99
CA GLN A 101 -6.75 8.73 7.22
C GLN A 101 -6.50 7.31 7.73
N LEU A 102 -5.49 6.67 7.18
CA LEU A 102 -5.01 5.36 7.58
C LEU A 102 -3.55 5.46 7.99
N ALA A 103 -3.22 4.95 9.15
CA ALA A 103 -1.85 4.68 9.54
C ALA A 103 -1.73 3.22 9.96
N GLY A 104 -0.69 2.54 9.52
CA GLY A 104 -0.47 1.14 9.85
C GLY A 104 1.00 0.77 9.79
N GLY A 105 1.36 -0.24 10.54
CA GLY A 105 2.71 -0.78 10.54
C GLY A 105 2.72 -2.26 10.87
N ARG A 106 3.76 -2.93 10.40
CA ARG A 106 4.06 -4.32 10.72
C ARG A 106 5.51 -4.43 11.11
N ALA A 107 5.79 -5.08 12.22
CA ALA A 107 7.13 -5.51 12.61
C ALA A 107 7.22 -7.03 12.52
N ARG A 108 8.28 -7.53 11.89
CA ARG A 108 8.57 -8.95 11.76
C ARG A 108 9.94 -9.25 12.30
N TRP A 109 10.00 -10.16 13.24
CA TRP A 109 11.21 -10.58 13.93
C TRP A 109 11.51 -12.04 13.68
N GLN A 110 12.67 -12.32 13.09
CA GLN A 110 13.21 -13.68 12.94
C GLN A 110 13.92 -14.08 14.22
N PHE A 111 13.24 -14.84 15.06
CA PHE A 111 13.76 -15.26 16.37
C PHE A 111 14.60 -16.54 16.30
N ALA A 112 14.37 -17.39 15.30
CA ALA A 112 15.18 -18.57 15.04
C ALA A 112 15.02 -18.98 13.55
N PRO A 113 16.09 -19.14 12.78
CA PRO A 113 15.96 -19.64 11.41
C PRO A 113 15.36 -21.07 11.41
N PRO A 114 14.34 -21.37 10.57
CA PRO A 114 13.72 -20.50 9.55
C PRO A 114 12.45 -19.74 10.01
N TRP A 115 12.22 -19.57 11.31
CA TRP A 115 11.00 -19.06 11.91
C TRP A 115 11.04 -17.55 12.16
N ASP A 116 9.92 -16.89 11.96
CA ASP A 116 9.70 -15.48 12.28
C ASP A 116 8.32 -15.27 12.93
N ALA A 117 8.21 -14.22 13.73
CA ALA A 117 6.96 -13.74 14.30
C ALA A 117 6.68 -12.31 13.84
N GLY A 118 5.43 -11.98 13.59
CA GLY A 118 5.00 -10.68 13.14
C GLY A 118 3.92 -10.08 14.05
N LEU A 119 3.98 -8.77 14.20
CA LEU A 119 2.94 -7.95 14.80
C LEU A 119 2.53 -6.90 13.80
N ALA A 120 1.22 -6.67 13.65
CA ALA A 120 0.68 -5.61 12.79
C ALA A 120 -0.32 -4.78 13.59
N GLY A 121 -0.30 -3.47 13.35
CA GLY A 121 -1.26 -2.54 13.91
C GLY A 121 -1.71 -1.54 12.85
N ARG A 122 -2.99 -1.15 12.87
CA ARG A 122 -3.56 -0.16 11.94
C ARG A 122 -4.59 0.68 12.65
N VAL A 123 -4.72 1.93 12.24
CA VAL A 123 -5.77 2.84 12.67
C VAL A 123 -6.34 3.56 11.46
N LEU A 124 -7.66 3.58 11.38
CA LEU A 124 -8.42 4.35 10.40
C LEU A 124 -9.22 5.42 11.14
N THR A 125 -9.14 6.65 10.68
CA THR A 125 -9.93 7.77 11.17
C THR A 125 -10.70 8.42 10.04
N SER A 126 -11.93 8.84 10.31
CA SER A 126 -12.76 9.56 9.34
C SER A 126 -13.48 10.70 10.05
N ASN A 127 -13.62 11.84 9.37
CA ASN A 127 -14.44 12.96 9.87
C ASN A 127 -15.92 12.77 9.61
N HIS A 128 -16.31 11.75 8.85
CA HIS A 128 -17.71 11.47 8.53
C HIS A 128 -18.36 10.53 9.56
N PHE A 129 -17.54 9.72 10.21
CA PHE A 129 -17.92 8.85 11.31
C PHE A 129 -17.00 9.20 12.48
N ASP A 130 -17.56 9.59 13.61
CA ASP A 130 -16.80 9.87 14.84
C ASP A 130 -16.07 8.62 15.38
N GLU A 131 -16.07 7.53 14.64
CA GLU A 131 -15.45 6.28 15.01
C GLU A 131 -14.04 6.15 14.48
N LYS A 132 -13.11 5.91 15.39
CA LYS A 132 -11.77 5.42 15.07
C LYS A 132 -11.83 3.89 15.00
N GLN A 133 -11.40 3.36 13.88
CA GLN A 133 -11.32 1.92 13.69
C GLN A 133 -9.88 1.45 13.90
N PHE A 134 -9.70 0.38 14.64
CA PHE A 134 -8.40 -0.19 14.96
C PHE A 134 -8.31 -1.60 14.39
N GLY A 135 -7.16 -1.94 13.83
CA GLY A 135 -6.81 -3.28 13.42
C GLY A 135 -5.54 -3.71 14.15
N ALA A 136 -5.50 -4.92 14.62
CA ALA A 136 -4.29 -5.52 15.18
C ALA A 136 -4.22 -7.00 14.80
N GLY A 137 -3.03 -7.51 14.54
CA GLY A 137 -2.83 -8.90 14.16
C GLY A 137 -1.48 -9.43 14.61
N VAL A 138 -1.43 -10.74 14.77
CA VAL A 138 -0.22 -11.50 15.06
C VAL A 138 0.01 -12.54 13.97
N GLU A 139 1.24 -12.85 13.67
CA GLU A 139 1.61 -13.77 12.62
C GLU A 139 2.80 -14.63 13.05
N LEU A 140 2.76 -15.91 12.72
CA LEU A 140 3.91 -16.82 12.79
C LEU A 140 4.25 -17.29 11.39
N GLY A 141 5.46 -17.08 10.95
CA GLY A 141 5.94 -17.41 9.63
C GLY A 141 7.10 -18.38 9.65
N ARG A 142 7.26 -19.06 8.52
CA ARG A 142 8.39 -19.95 8.27
C ARG A 142 8.89 -19.78 6.85
N ALA A 143 10.20 -19.59 6.69
CA ALA A 143 10.85 -19.70 5.40
C ALA A 143 10.91 -21.17 4.99
N LEU A 144 10.24 -21.52 3.89
CA LEU A 144 10.20 -22.87 3.32
C LEU A 144 11.36 -23.11 2.37
N ALA A 145 11.78 -22.06 1.65
CA ALA A 145 12.91 -22.02 0.74
C ALA A 145 13.50 -20.60 0.71
N LYS A 146 14.60 -20.40 -0.02
CA LYS A 146 15.33 -19.12 -0.10
C LYS A 146 14.41 -17.92 -0.39
N ASN A 147 13.39 -18.11 -1.22
CA ASN A 147 12.48 -17.05 -1.67
C ASN A 147 11.00 -17.36 -1.39
N VAL A 148 10.72 -18.38 -0.57
CA VAL A 148 9.36 -18.85 -0.29
C VAL A 148 9.13 -18.81 1.20
N ARG A 149 8.06 -18.16 1.61
CA ARG A 149 7.63 -18.04 3.01
C ARG A 149 6.15 -18.41 3.11
N ALA A 150 5.80 -19.23 4.08
CA ALA A 150 4.42 -19.44 4.50
C ALA A 150 4.22 -18.85 5.90
N SER A 151 3.00 -18.41 6.18
CA SER A 151 2.64 -17.90 7.49
C SER A 151 1.21 -18.23 7.84
N ILE A 152 0.94 -18.29 9.13
CA ILE A 152 -0.39 -18.31 9.73
C ILE A 152 -0.50 -17.11 10.67
N GLY A 153 -1.66 -16.51 10.72
CA GLY A 153 -1.86 -15.37 11.59
C GLY A 153 -3.29 -15.27 12.06
N TRP A 154 -3.51 -14.33 12.97
CA TRP A 154 -4.81 -14.01 13.51
C TRP A 154 -4.98 -12.50 13.58
N ASN A 155 -6.00 -11.98 12.93
CA ASN A 155 -6.43 -10.60 13.09
C ASN A 155 -7.33 -10.53 14.33
N LEU A 156 -6.83 -9.90 15.40
CA LEU A 156 -7.55 -9.72 16.66
C LEU A 156 -8.73 -8.74 16.48
N PHE A 157 -8.48 -7.67 15.73
CA PHE A 157 -9.45 -6.66 15.33
C PHE A 157 -9.24 -6.36 13.86
N GLY A 158 -10.31 -6.04 13.17
CA GLY A 158 -10.24 -5.69 11.76
C GLY A 158 -11.25 -4.63 11.39
N PHE A 159 -11.02 -3.97 10.27
CA PHE A 159 -11.95 -3.04 9.65
C PHE A 159 -11.82 -3.10 8.13
N ARG A 160 -12.88 -2.69 7.45
CA ARG A 160 -12.88 -2.57 5.99
C ARG A 160 -12.68 -1.12 5.61
N SER A 161 -11.65 -0.83 4.83
CA SER A 161 -11.37 0.49 4.28
C SER A 161 -11.68 0.49 2.79
N GLU A 162 -12.77 1.13 2.39
CA GLU A 162 -13.12 1.33 0.99
C GLU A 162 -12.57 2.69 0.49
N GLY A 163 -11.91 2.68 -0.66
CA GLY A 163 -11.50 3.91 -1.36
C GLY A 163 -10.15 4.50 -0.95
N LEU A 164 -9.37 3.87 -0.09
CA LEU A 164 -7.93 4.10 0.00
C LEU A 164 -7.22 3.19 -1.00
N SER A 165 -6.11 3.62 -1.58
CA SER A 165 -5.39 2.95 -2.68
C SER A 165 -4.87 1.54 -2.36
N THR A 166 -5.09 1.07 -1.17
CA THR A 166 -4.81 -0.27 -0.69
C THR A 166 -6.12 -0.85 -0.17
N SER A 167 -6.68 -1.77 -0.92
CA SER A 167 -7.86 -2.57 -0.55
C SER A 167 -7.50 -3.64 0.47
N ASP A 168 -6.99 -3.25 1.63
CA ASP A 168 -6.74 -4.19 2.70
C ASP A 168 -8.02 -4.36 3.54
N VAL A 169 -8.78 -5.36 3.19
CA VAL A 169 -9.84 -5.87 4.05
C VAL A 169 -9.18 -6.74 5.11
N THR A 170 -9.21 -6.30 6.36
CA THR A 170 -8.79 -7.12 7.49
C THR A 170 -10.03 -7.42 8.32
N ASP A 171 -10.68 -8.54 8.03
CA ASP A 171 -11.69 -9.05 8.94
C ASP A 171 -11.00 -9.71 10.15
N ALA A 172 -11.64 -9.65 11.32
CA ALA A 172 -11.18 -10.39 12.50
C ALA A 172 -11.22 -11.90 12.21
N GLY A 173 -10.17 -12.61 12.55
CA GLY A 173 -10.11 -14.05 12.33
C GLY A 173 -8.74 -14.57 11.88
N PRO A 174 -8.64 -15.89 11.68
CA PRO A 174 -7.42 -16.52 11.21
C PRO A 174 -7.19 -16.25 9.72
N TYR A 175 -5.93 -16.19 9.33
CA TYR A 175 -5.52 -16.12 7.93
C TYR A 175 -4.27 -16.96 7.67
N VAL A 176 -4.08 -17.35 6.42
CA VAL A 176 -2.88 -18.00 5.91
C VAL A 176 -2.24 -17.09 4.88
N GLY A 177 -0.95 -16.88 4.99
CA GLY A 177 -0.16 -16.08 4.06
C GLY A 177 0.85 -16.95 3.31
N PHE A 178 1.03 -16.65 2.03
CA PHE A 178 2.09 -17.24 1.22
C PHE A 178 2.82 -16.11 0.48
N GLY A 179 4.13 -16.01 0.69
CA GLY A 179 4.99 -15.03 0.05
C GLY A 179 6.03 -15.72 -0.84
N TRP A 180 6.12 -15.28 -2.08
CA TRP A 180 7.15 -15.69 -3.00
C TRP A 180 7.87 -14.47 -3.54
N LYS A 181 9.18 -14.37 -3.28
CA LYS A 181 10.02 -13.29 -3.79
C LYS A 181 10.69 -13.76 -5.09
N PHE A 182 10.35 -13.12 -6.18
CA PHE A 182 11.02 -13.32 -7.47
C PHE A 182 12.32 -12.52 -7.47
N ASP A 183 13.45 -13.18 -7.69
CA ASP A 183 14.74 -12.54 -7.93
C ASP A 183 15.34 -13.04 -9.25
N GLU A 184 16.33 -12.31 -9.77
CA GLU A 184 16.98 -12.63 -11.04
C GLU A 184 17.67 -14.00 -11.04
N SER A 185 18.00 -14.55 -9.87
CA SER A 185 18.65 -15.85 -9.74
C SER A 185 17.73 -17.02 -10.07
N LEU A 186 16.41 -16.86 -9.95
CA LEU A 186 15.42 -17.86 -10.35
C LEU A 186 15.44 -18.10 -11.87
N PHE A 187 15.63 -17.06 -12.67
CA PHE A 187 15.68 -17.18 -14.13
C PHE A 187 17.05 -17.62 -14.62
N GLY A 188 18.12 -17.29 -13.92
CA GLY A 188 19.49 -17.69 -14.25
C GLY A 188 19.75 -19.19 -14.19
N SER A 189 19.03 -19.93 -13.34
CA SER A 189 19.12 -21.40 -13.26
C SER A 189 18.34 -22.11 -14.36
N LEU A 190 17.24 -21.52 -14.86
CA LEU A 190 16.46 -22.06 -15.97
C LEU A 190 17.15 -21.91 -17.32
N VAL A 191 17.91 -20.81 -17.51
CA VAL A 191 18.65 -20.57 -18.77
C VAL A 191 19.89 -21.43 -18.86
N LYS A 192 20.57 -21.75 -17.75
CA LYS A 192 21.76 -22.62 -17.75
C LYS A 192 21.45 -24.13 -17.92
N GLY A 193 20.22 -24.55 -17.68
CA GLY A 193 19.78 -25.94 -17.87
C GLY A 193 19.48 -26.31 -19.33
N GLY A 194 19.48 -25.37 -20.26
CA GLY A 194 19.19 -25.60 -21.69
C GLY A 194 20.39 -25.84 -22.61
N GLU A 195 21.63 -25.71 -22.12
CA GLU A 195 22.84 -25.84 -22.94
C GLU A 195 23.63 -27.15 -22.71
N SER A 196 23.00 -28.17 -22.15
CA SER A 196 23.63 -29.49 -22.04
C SER A 196 22.85 -30.50 -22.87
N LYS A 197 23.08 -30.49 -24.18
CA LYS A 197 23.05 -31.69 -25.07
C LYS A 197 23.82 -31.40 -26.34
#